data_fd7d681f4985cb157e8aba9d11e596c4
#
_entry.id   fd7d681f4985cb157e8aba9d11e596c4
#
_cell.length_a   1.000
_cell.length_b   1.000
_cell.length_c   1.000
_cell.angle_alpha   90.00
_cell.angle_beta   90.00
_cell.angle_gamma   90.00
#
_symmetry.space_group_name_H-M   'P 1'
#
loop_
_entity.id
_entity.type
_entity.pdbx_description
1 polymer ?
#
loop_
_entity_poly.entity_id
_entity_poly.type
_entity_poly.pdbx_seq_one_letter_code
_entity_poly.pdbx_strand_id
1 'polypeptide(L)'
;MTKVHCSVPERYVNPLFEVFDGGDFILSSYHDIEESDTQMQVYLSDPAQAGEAVRRLKDALALVGSDAKVETSEVPDEDWKLAYRRHFKIEPIGRRLVTVPTWELESFKASGEFADRIPLVLDPGMAFGTGKHETTRACLEYIDEIAGGVKCLRRDEENGARAIQTLKPSNPQTLSFLDMGCGSGILSIAAAKLGFFPVAGFDIDEDAVNASRENAALNGVSVDYRLFALGKGAVTLDESIEAAKGVYPDLALQGRDIGSGDAPFSPADFVVANILGPLLIAFADEIAGYAKKTLIVSGILTELYPEVLAAFQSRGFREISRKTIGEWTTGWLCRI
;
A
#
# COMPACT_ATOMS: atom_id res chain seq x y z
N MET A 1 -27.73 -6.59 -9.55
CA MET A 1 -26.95 -5.77 -10.50
C MET A 1 -26.79 -6.55 -11.81
N THR A 2 -26.86 -5.91 -12.98
CA THR A 2 -26.68 -6.58 -14.28
C THR A 2 -25.28 -6.29 -14.80
N LYS A 3 -24.60 -7.34 -15.29
CA LYS A 3 -23.28 -7.25 -15.92
C LYS A 3 -23.41 -7.54 -17.42
N VAL A 4 -22.91 -6.64 -18.26
CA VAL A 4 -22.71 -6.86 -19.70
C VAL A 4 -21.23 -7.09 -19.92
N HIS A 5 -20.82 -8.18 -20.54
CA HIS A 5 -19.40 -8.54 -20.64
C HIS A 5 -19.07 -9.29 -21.95
N CYS A 6 -17.79 -9.29 -22.30
CA CYS A 6 -17.20 -10.13 -23.34
C CYS A 6 -15.76 -10.49 -22.95
N SER A 7 -15.23 -11.59 -23.50
CA SER A 7 -13.82 -11.98 -23.36
C SER A 7 -13.09 -11.65 -24.65
N VAL A 8 -11.94 -10.97 -24.53
CA VAL A 8 -11.10 -10.57 -25.65
C VAL A 8 -9.63 -10.86 -25.38
N PRO A 9 -8.83 -11.23 -26.38
CA PRO A 9 -7.39 -11.27 -26.28
C PRO A 9 -6.81 -9.91 -25.84
N GLU A 10 -5.71 -9.92 -25.09
CA GLU A 10 -5.04 -8.75 -24.51
C GLU A 10 -4.85 -7.59 -25.50
N ARG A 11 -4.52 -7.91 -26.76
CA ARG A 11 -4.32 -6.91 -27.83
C ARG A 11 -5.52 -6.00 -28.10
N TYR A 12 -6.73 -6.39 -27.67
CA TYR A 12 -7.95 -5.59 -27.87
C TYR A 12 -8.33 -4.75 -26.64
N VAL A 13 -7.71 -4.97 -25.49
CA VAL A 13 -8.10 -4.31 -24.23
C VAL A 13 -7.93 -2.80 -24.33
N ASN A 14 -6.72 -2.32 -24.60
CA ASN A 14 -6.46 -0.88 -24.73
C ASN A 14 -7.24 -0.24 -25.89
N PRO A 15 -7.28 -0.82 -27.10
CA PRO A 15 -8.11 -0.29 -28.19
C PRO A 15 -9.60 -0.17 -27.81
N LEU A 16 -10.15 -1.10 -27.03
CA LEU A 16 -11.54 -1.03 -26.58
C LEU A 16 -11.78 0.13 -25.62
N PHE A 17 -10.87 0.41 -24.70
CA PHE A 17 -10.97 1.57 -23.82
C PHE A 17 -10.93 2.88 -24.61
N GLU A 18 -10.16 2.95 -25.70
CA GLU A 18 -10.05 4.15 -26.55
C GLU A 18 -11.33 4.42 -27.38
N VAL A 19 -12.00 3.37 -27.86
CA VAL A 19 -13.13 3.52 -28.78
C VAL A 19 -14.50 3.37 -28.10
N PHE A 20 -14.54 2.92 -26.85
CA PHE A 20 -15.80 2.72 -26.15
C PHE A 20 -16.43 4.05 -25.75
N ASP A 21 -17.44 4.47 -26.51
CA ASP A 21 -18.31 5.57 -26.10
C ASP A 21 -19.39 5.06 -25.15
N GLY A 22 -19.06 5.06 -23.87
CA GLY A 22 -19.95 4.57 -22.80
C GLY A 22 -21.04 5.54 -22.39
N GLY A 23 -20.92 6.84 -22.67
CA GLY A 23 -21.79 7.85 -22.07
C GLY A 23 -21.77 7.72 -20.54
N ASP A 24 -22.92 7.31 -19.96
CA ASP A 24 -23.03 7.07 -18.52
C ASP A 24 -22.51 5.69 -18.07
N PHE A 25 -22.03 4.84 -19.00
CA PHE A 25 -21.53 3.51 -18.69
C PHE A 25 -20.00 3.52 -18.56
N ILE A 26 -19.50 2.84 -17.54
CA ILE A 26 -18.07 2.66 -17.29
C ILE A 26 -17.66 1.27 -17.77
N LEU A 27 -16.73 1.22 -18.74
CA LEU A 27 -16.06 -0.01 -19.14
C LEU A 27 -14.93 -0.31 -18.14
N SER A 28 -14.86 -1.56 -17.70
CA SER A 28 -13.77 -2.08 -16.87
C SER A 28 -13.23 -3.36 -17.44
N SER A 29 -12.00 -3.72 -17.11
CA SER A 29 -11.38 -4.99 -17.49
C SER A 29 -11.07 -5.82 -16.26
N TYR A 30 -11.14 -7.15 -16.43
CA TYR A 30 -10.70 -8.12 -15.44
C TYR A 30 -9.93 -9.23 -16.16
N HIS A 31 -8.68 -9.44 -15.74
CA HIS A 31 -7.83 -10.51 -16.25
C HIS A 31 -7.58 -11.54 -15.15
N ASP A 32 -7.94 -12.78 -15.40
CA ASP A 32 -7.56 -13.91 -14.54
C ASP A 32 -6.22 -14.46 -15.03
N ILE A 33 -5.26 -14.62 -14.10
CA ILE A 33 -3.90 -15.10 -14.41
C ILE A 33 -3.93 -16.51 -15.04
N GLU A 34 -4.99 -17.28 -14.80
CA GLU A 34 -5.17 -18.62 -15.36
C GLU A 34 -5.87 -18.61 -16.74
N GLU A 35 -6.40 -17.48 -17.19
CA GLU A 35 -7.10 -17.34 -18.49
C GLU A 35 -6.22 -16.58 -19.49
N SER A 36 -6.36 -16.95 -20.78
CA SER A 36 -5.63 -16.31 -21.89
C SER A 36 -6.26 -14.98 -22.32
N ASP A 37 -7.51 -14.77 -22.00
CA ASP A 37 -8.33 -13.66 -22.46
C ASP A 37 -8.75 -12.77 -21.29
N THR A 38 -8.86 -11.46 -21.56
CA THR A 38 -9.31 -10.47 -20.59
C THR A 38 -10.82 -10.26 -20.73
N GLN A 39 -11.54 -10.26 -19.62
CA GLN A 39 -12.95 -9.91 -19.60
C GLN A 39 -13.12 -8.40 -19.59
N MET A 40 -13.82 -7.88 -20.63
CA MET A 40 -14.31 -6.51 -20.67
C MET A 40 -15.73 -6.48 -20.14
N GLN A 41 -16.06 -5.55 -19.23
CA GLN A 41 -17.34 -5.59 -18.53
C GLN A 41 -17.89 -4.20 -18.19
N VAL A 42 -19.20 -4.09 -18.22
CA VAL A 42 -19.98 -2.92 -17.79
C VAL A 42 -20.99 -3.36 -16.74
N TYR A 43 -21.01 -2.70 -15.59
CA TYR A 43 -21.96 -2.96 -14.53
C TYR A 43 -23.10 -1.95 -14.55
N LEU A 44 -24.33 -2.43 -14.40
CA LEU A 44 -25.55 -1.64 -14.48
C LEU A 44 -26.35 -1.77 -13.19
N SER A 45 -26.71 -0.64 -12.60
CA SER A 45 -27.63 -0.59 -11.47
C SER A 45 -29.08 -0.80 -11.91
N ASP A 46 -29.42 -0.33 -13.12
CA ASP A 46 -30.75 -0.50 -13.73
C ASP A 46 -30.69 -1.55 -14.86
N PRO A 47 -31.34 -2.72 -14.70
CA PRO A 47 -31.40 -3.76 -15.73
C PRO A 47 -32.01 -3.29 -17.06
N ALA A 48 -32.88 -2.25 -17.05
CA ALA A 48 -33.46 -1.71 -18.26
C ALA A 48 -32.44 -1.13 -19.25
N GLN A 49 -31.26 -0.74 -18.76
CA GLN A 49 -30.18 -0.18 -19.56
C GLN A 49 -29.32 -1.27 -20.26
N ALA A 50 -29.54 -2.55 -19.98
CA ALA A 50 -28.71 -3.63 -20.51
C ALA A 50 -28.67 -3.68 -22.03
N GLY A 51 -29.80 -3.43 -22.69
CA GLY A 51 -29.89 -3.41 -24.16
C GLY A 51 -29.00 -2.34 -24.80
N GLU A 52 -28.92 -1.17 -24.19
CA GLU A 52 -28.06 -0.09 -24.68
C GLU A 52 -26.57 -0.38 -24.41
N ALA A 53 -26.21 -0.85 -23.23
CA ALA A 53 -24.85 -1.24 -22.91
C ALA A 53 -24.33 -2.36 -23.84
N VAL A 54 -25.17 -3.37 -24.14
CA VAL A 54 -24.85 -4.43 -25.12
C VAL A 54 -24.57 -3.83 -26.49
N ARG A 55 -25.40 -2.90 -26.94
CA ARG A 55 -25.23 -2.24 -28.25
C ARG A 55 -23.90 -1.49 -28.29
N ARG A 56 -23.61 -0.62 -27.32
CA ARG A 56 -22.38 0.18 -27.26
C ARG A 56 -21.12 -0.70 -27.22
N LEU A 57 -21.14 -1.79 -26.44
CA LEU A 57 -20.00 -2.70 -26.39
C LEU A 57 -19.80 -3.44 -27.72
N LYS A 58 -20.89 -3.85 -28.39
CA LYS A 58 -20.81 -4.44 -29.73
C LYS A 58 -20.27 -3.46 -30.77
N ASP A 59 -20.71 -2.20 -30.71
CA ASP A 59 -20.23 -1.16 -31.63
C ASP A 59 -18.71 -0.93 -31.44
N ALA A 60 -18.25 -0.87 -30.19
CA ALA A 60 -16.81 -0.76 -29.88
C ALA A 60 -16.02 -1.99 -30.37
N LEU A 61 -16.52 -3.21 -30.14
CA LEU A 61 -15.88 -4.43 -30.66
C LEU A 61 -15.76 -4.43 -32.17
N ALA A 62 -16.79 -3.98 -32.89
CA ALA A 62 -16.76 -3.87 -34.33
C ALA A 62 -15.69 -2.86 -34.81
N LEU A 63 -15.54 -1.72 -34.12
CA LEU A 63 -14.52 -0.72 -34.44
C LEU A 63 -13.09 -1.24 -34.31
N VAL A 64 -12.84 -2.11 -33.30
CA VAL A 64 -11.49 -2.71 -33.13
C VAL A 64 -11.32 -4.00 -33.94
N GLY A 65 -12.35 -4.43 -34.70
CA GLY A 65 -12.30 -5.64 -35.52
C GLY A 65 -12.34 -6.95 -34.70
N SER A 66 -12.98 -6.94 -33.54
CA SER A 66 -13.19 -8.13 -32.71
C SER A 66 -14.60 -8.68 -32.93
N ASP A 67 -14.71 -10.01 -33.02
CA ASP A 67 -15.95 -10.78 -33.11
C ASP A 67 -16.38 -11.38 -31.75
N ALA A 68 -15.81 -10.90 -30.67
CA ALA A 68 -16.11 -11.39 -29.32
C ALA A 68 -17.61 -11.29 -29.01
N LYS A 69 -18.13 -12.34 -28.39
CA LYS A 69 -19.54 -12.43 -28.05
C LYS A 69 -19.84 -11.61 -26.80
N VAL A 70 -20.79 -10.70 -26.92
CA VAL A 70 -21.29 -9.93 -25.77
C VAL A 70 -22.40 -10.71 -25.08
N GLU A 71 -22.24 -10.94 -23.80
CA GLU A 71 -23.19 -11.66 -22.94
C GLU A 71 -23.70 -10.74 -21.82
N THR A 72 -24.86 -11.09 -21.28
CA THR A 72 -25.46 -10.41 -20.14
C THR A 72 -25.69 -11.42 -19.04
N SER A 73 -25.26 -11.12 -17.83
CA SER A 73 -25.48 -11.97 -16.65
C SER A 73 -26.03 -11.14 -15.49
N GLU A 74 -26.83 -11.75 -14.66
CA GLU A 74 -27.21 -11.16 -13.38
C GLU A 74 -26.11 -11.43 -12.36
N VAL A 75 -25.68 -10.37 -11.69
CA VAL A 75 -24.77 -10.47 -10.56
C VAL A 75 -25.62 -10.25 -9.30
N PRO A 76 -25.87 -11.27 -8.49
CA PRO A 76 -26.57 -11.12 -7.24
C PRO A 76 -25.86 -10.07 -6.34
N ASP A 77 -26.63 -9.19 -5.72
CA ASP A 77 -26.07 -8.11 -4.88
C ASP A 77 -25.22 -8.63 -3.70
N GLU A 78 -25.41 -9.88 -3.32
CA GLU A 78 -24.63 -10.52 -2.26
C GLU A 78 -23.30 -11.12 -2.75
N ASP A 79 -23.19 -11.52 -4.01
CA ASP A 79 -22.02 -12.29 -4.48
C ASP A 79 -20.77 -11.44 -4.69
N TRP A 80 -20.86 -10.19 -5.14
CA TRP A 80 -19.66 -9.38 -5.29
C TRP A 80 -19.07 -8.97 -3.93
N LYS A 81 -19.92 -8.70 -2.94
CA LYS A 81 -19.49 -8.42 -1.55
C LYS A 81 -18.86 -9.64 -0.87
N LEU A 82 -19.20 -10.83 -1.34
CA LEU A 82 -18.66 -12.08 -0.82
C LEU A 82 -17.51 -12.61 -1.68
N ALA A 83 -17.51 -12.36 -2.99
CA ALA A 83 -16.50 -12.85 -3.91
C ALA A 83 -15.10 -12.37 -3.53
N TYR A 84 -14.95 -11.08 -3.18
CA TYR A 84 -13.65 -10.55 -2.77
C TYR A 84 -13.15 -11.18 -1.45
N ARG A 85 -14.04 -11.62 -0.53
CA ARG A 85 -13.66 -12.28 0.72
C ARG A 85 -12.91 -13.57 0.50
N ARG A 86 -13.17 -14.29 -0.61
CA ARG A 86 -12.48 -15.54 -0.96
C ARG A 86 -10.99 -15.33 -1.19
N HIS A 87 -10.59 -14.13 -1.61
CA HIS A 87 -9.21 -13.76 -1.88
C HIS A 87 -8.47 -13.25 -0.63
N PHE A 88 -9.18 -12.98 0.48
CA PHE A 88 -8.58 -12.52 1.72
C PHE A 88 -8.70 -13.59 2.79
N LYS A 89 -7.60 -14.22 3.08
CA LYS A 89 -7.47 -15.30 4.08
C LYS A 89 -6.59 -14.83 5.24
N ILE A 90 -6.63 -15.58 6.33
CA ILE A 90 -5.67 -15.45 7.41
C ILE A 90 -4.28 -15.75 6.86
N GLU A 91 -3.34 -14.80 7.00
CA GLU A 91 -2.01 -14.92 6.41
C GLU A 91 -0.92 -14.54 7.42
N PRO A 92 0.01 -15.45 7.72
CA PRO A 92 1.13 -15.15 8.61
C PRO A 92 2.16 -14.24 7.93
N ILE A 93 2.67 -13.25 8.68
CA ILE A 93 3.68 -12.30 8.21
C ILE A 93 4.82 -12.28 9.22
N GLY A 94 6.05 -12.41 8.72
CA GLY A 94 7.22 -12.49 9.57
C GLY A 94 7.10 -13.63 10.59
N ARG A 95 7.57 -13.39 11.81
CA ARG A 95 7.59 -14.40 12.88
C ARG A 95 6.43 -14.29 13.85
N ARG A 96 5.94 -13.06 14.11
CA ARG A 96 5.01 -12.76 15.19
C ARG A 96 3.67 -12.21 14.73
N LEU A 97 3.55 -11.79 13.49
CA LEU A 97 2.35 -11.15 12.97
C LEU A 97 1.48 -12.13 12.17
N VAL A 98 0.19 -11.87 12.13
CA VAL A 98 -0.77 -12.54 11.25
C VAL A 98 -1.87 -11.54 10.86
N THR A 99 -2.20 -11.43 9.58
CA THR A 99 -3.35 -10.63 9.13
C THR A 99 -4.61 -11.47 9.20
N VAL A 100 -5.69 -10.87 9.72
CA VAL A 100 -6.96 -11.55 9.94
C VAL A 100 -8.09 -10.64 9.46
N PRO A 101 -8.83 -11.01 8.40
CA PRO A 101 -10.06 -10.31 8.05
C PRO A 101 -11.11 -10.39 9.17
N THR A 102 -11.96 -9.35 9.32
CA THR A 102 -12.95 -9.33 10.43
C THR A 102 -13.89 -10.51 10.39
N TRP A 103 -14.29 -10.97 9.20
CA TRP A 103 -15.18 -12.14 9.04
C TRP A 103 -14.51 -13.48 9.37
N GLU A 104 -13.18 -13.55 9.48
CA GLU A 104 -12.44 -14.73 9.89
C GLU A 104 -12.02 -14.70 11.38
N LEU A 105 -12.32 -13.61 12.10
CA LEU A 105 -11.82 -13.39 13.46
C LEU A 105 -12.30 -14.45 14.45
N GLU A 106 -13.53 -14.90 14.33
CA GLU A 106 -14.10 -15.94 15.22
C GLU A 106 -13.54 -17.33 14.88
N SER A 107 -13.39 -17.67 13.60
CA SER A 107 -12.75 -18.90 13.17
C SER A 107 -11.26 -18.93 13.55
N PHE A 108 -10.56 -17.81 13.43
CA PHE A 108 -9.18 -17.63 13.88
C PHE A 108 -9.03 -17.92 15.38
N LYS A 109 -9.89 -17.34 16.22
CA LYS A 109 -9.87 -17.57 17.67
C LYS A 109 -10.19 -19.02 18.03
N ALA A 110 -11.14 -19.62 17.32
CA ALA A 110 -11.61 -20.99 17.60
C ALA A 110 -10.62 -22.06 17.14
N SER A 111 -9.88 -21.84 16.05
CA SER A 111 -8.94 -22.82 15.49
C SER A 111 -7.71 -23.05 16.38
N GLY A 112 -7.29 -22.02 17.13
CA GLY A 112 -6.00 -22.01 17.82
C GLY A 112 -4.79 -22.00 16.89
N GLU A 113 -5.00 -21.98 15.58
CA GLU A 113 -3.94 -21.81 14.59
C GLU A 113 -3.33 -20.41 14.74
N PHE A 114 -2.01 -20.32 14.71
CA PHE A 114 -1.27 -19.07 14.96
C PHE A 114 -1.54 -18.41 16.33
N ALA A 115 -1.87 -19.18 17.37
CA ALA A 115 -2.14 -18.66 18.72
C ALA A 115 -0.94 -17.93 19.35
N ASP A 116 0.27 -18.16 18.84
CA ASP A 116 1.52 -17.50 19.24
C ASP A 116 1.77 -16.19 18.47
N ARG A 117 0.88 -15.81 17.51
CA ARG A 117 1.03 -14.63 16.69
C ARG A 117 0.11 -13.50 17.10
N ILE A 118 0.53 -12.30 16.81
CA ILE A 118 -0.20 -11.06 17.06
C ILE A 118 -1.12 -10.78 15.86
N PRO A 119 -2.44 -10.81 16.02
CA PRO A 119 -3.36 -10.56 14.93
C PRO A 119 -3.41 -9.07 14.57
N LEU A 120 -3.34 -8.78 13.28
CA LEU A 120 -3.65 -7.51 12.65
C LEU A 120 -5.01 -7.66 12.00
N VAL A 121 -6.05 -7.16 12.66
CA VAL A 121 -7.44 -7.30 12.20
C VAL A 121 -7.79 -6.14 11.30
N LEU A 122 -8.07 -6.40 10.04
CA LEU A 122 -8.52 -5.39 9.09
C LEU A 122 -9.24 -6.03 7.91
N ASP A 123 -10.18 -5.29 7.35
CA ASP A 123 -10.84 -5.66 6.12
C ASP A 123 -10.17 -4.97 4.93
N PRO A 124 -10.11 -5.64 3.77
CA PRO A 124 -9.76 -4.98 2.53
C PRO A 124 -10.83 -3.92 2.22
N GLY A 125 -10.43 -2.68 2.31
CA GLY A 125 -11.25 -1.52 2.00
C GLY A 125 -10.71 -0.75 0.79
N MET A 126 -11.24 0.45 0.55
CA MET A 126 -10.75 1.36 -0.51
C MET A 126 -9.37 1.96 -0.19
N ALA A 127 -8.94 1.97 1.08
CA ALA A 127 -7.63 2.43 1.48
C ALA A 127 -6.55 1.38 1.13
N PHE A 128 -5.44 1.85 0.55
CA PHE A 128 -4.27 1.02 0.23
C PHE A 128 -3.66 0.39 1.50
N GLY A 129 -3.08 -0.81 1.37
CA GLY A 129 -2.33 -1.44 2.46
C GLY A 129 -3.12 -2.51 3.23
N THR A 130 -3.71 -3.48 2.53
CA THR A 130 -4.41 -4.63 3.15
C THR A 130 -3.48 -5.70 3.72
N GLY A 131 -2.16 -5.50 3.64
CA GLY A 131 -1.15 -6.48 4.05
C GLY A 131 -0.77 -7.50 2.96
N LYS A 132 -1.54 -7.61 1.88
CA LYS A 132 -1.26 -8.55 0.78
C LYS A 132 -0.26 -8.02 -0.23
N HIS A 133 -0.24 -6.72 -0.47
CA HIS A 133 0.69 -6.14 -1.42
C HIS A 133 2.13 -6.39 -0.94
N GLU A 134 3.01 -6.73 -1.87
CA GLU A 134 4.40 -7.11 -1.62
C GLU A 134 5.15 -6.06 -0.80
N THR A 135 4.90 -4.78 -1.07
CA THR A 135 5.52 -3.66 -0.37
C THR A 135 5.09 -3.57 1.09
N THR A 136 3.79 -3.75 1.36
CA THR A 136 3.23 -3.76 2.71
C THR A 136 3.73 -4.95 3.50
N ARG A 137 3.77 -6.14 2.88
CA ARG A 137 4.31 -7.37 3.49
C ARG A 137 5.77 -7.20 3.88
N ALA A 138 6.61 -6.68 2.98
CA ALA A 138 8.03 -6.45 3.25
C ALA A 138 8.26 -5.46 4.40
N CYS A 139 7.45 -4.37 4.47
CA CYS A 139 7.48 -3.43 5.59
C CYS A 139 7.11 -4.10 6.92
N LEU A 140 6.03 -4.87 6.96
CA LEU A 140 5.59 -5.60 8.16
C LEU A 140 6.65 -6.59 8.65
N GLU A 141 7.30 -7.32 7.73
CA GLU A 141 8.40 -8.22 8.07
C GLU A 141 9.59 -7.47 8.68
N TYR A 142 9.95 -6.29 8.15
CA TYR A 142 11.01 -5.47 8.75
C TYR A 142 10.61 -4.90 10.12
N ILE A 143 9.37 -4.42 10.28
CA ILE A 143 8.88 -3.94 11.58
C ILE A 143 8.92 -5.08 12.61
N ASP A 144 8.55 -6.30 12.21
CA ASP A 144 8.64 -7.49 13.06
C ASP A 144 10.09 -7.84 13.41
N GLU A 145 11.01 -7.84 12.44
CA GLU A 145 12.44 -8.07 12.67
C GLU A 145 13.02 -7.04 13.65
N ILE A 146 12.74 -5.77 13.43
CA ILE A 146 13.23 -4.64 14.24
C ILE A 146 12.73 -4.75 15.69
N ALA A 147 11.44 -5.00 15.88
CA ALA A 147 10.85 -5.16 17.22
C ALA A 147 11.36 -6.43 17.94
N GLY A 148 11.79 -7.47 17.21
CA GLY A 148 12.42 -8.67 17.75
C GLY A 148 13.85 -8.50 18.26
N GLY A 149 14.42 -7.32 18.03
CA GLY A 149 15.80 -7.00 18.39
C GLY A 149 16.78 -7.21 17.23
N VAL A 150 17.16 -6.14 16.61
CA VAL A 150 17.98 -6.12 15.41
C VAL A 150 19.46 -6.02 15.74
N LYS A 151 20.25 -6.75 14.98
CA LYS A 151 21.72 -6.60 14.95
C LYS A 151 22.07 -5.48 13.98
N CYS A 152 22.24 -4.25 14.47
CA CYS A 152 22.89 -3.19 13.69
C CYS A 152 24.40 -3.36 13.75
N LEU A 153 25.07 -3.30 12.60
CA LEU A 153 26.52 -3.20 12.53
C LEU A 153 26.91 -1.76 12.88
N ARG A 154 27.41 -1.50 14.09
CA ARG A 154 28.14 -0.28 14.37
C ARG A 154 29.61 -0.46 13.97
N ARG A 155 30.19 0.59 13.42
CA ARG A 155 31.62 0.69 13.30
C ARG A 155 32.13 1.20 14.65
N ASP A 156 33.00 0.45 15.27
CA ASP A 156 33.70 0.89 16.50
C ASP A 156 34.59 2.06 16.13
N GLU A 157 34.36 3.22 16.73
CA GLU A 157 35.06 4.49 16.40
C GLU A 157 36.55 4.40 16.78
N GLU A 158 36.94 3.54 17.73
CA GLU A 158 38.30 3.44 18.20
C GLU A 158 39.20 2.47 17.39
N ASN A 159 38.65 1.41 16.79
CA ASN A 159 39.48 0.41 16.14
C ASN A 159 39.01 0.01 14.74
N GLY A 160 37.97 0.63 14.21
CA GLY A 160 37.44 0.36 12.87
C GLY A 160 36.79 -1.01 12.69
N ALA A 161 36.68 -1.80 13.77
CA ALA A 161 36.08 -3.13 13.73
C ALA A 161 34.54 -3.04 13.54
N ARG A 162 33.98 -3.96 12.76
CA ARG A 162 32.54 -4.07 12.63
C ARG A 162 31.97 -4.82 13.84
N ALA A 163 31.47 -4.10 14.82
CA ALA A 163 30.78 -4.68 15.96
C ALA A 163 29.29 -4.86 15.63
N ILE A 164 28.78 -6.07 15.77
CA ILE A 164 27.35 -6.35 15.72
C ILE A 164 26.73 -5.91 17.04
N GLN A 165 26.13 -4.73 17.05
CA GLN A 165 25.34 -4.29 18.20
C GLN A 165 23.90 -4.77 18.00
N THR A 166 23.44 -5.69 18.85
CA THR A 166 22.02 -6.00 18.93
C THR A 166 21.33 -4.79 19.55
N LEU A 167 20.63 -4.01 18.75
CA LEU A 167 19.65 -3.07 19.30
C LEU A 167 18.48 -3.92 19.84
N LYS A 168 18.70 -4.58 20.99
CA LYS A 168 17.57 -4.93 21.82
C LYS A 168 17.13 -3.60 22.41
N PRO A 169 15.92 -3.12 22.09
CA PRO A 169 15.34 -2.10 22.92
C PRO A 169 15.30 -2.71 24.31
N SER A 170 16.05 -2.11 25.24
CA SER A 170 15.94 -2.48 26.65
C SER A 170 14.49 -2.31 27.16
N ASN A 171 13.70 -1.56 26.42
CA ASN A 171 12.26 -1.44 26.51
C ASN A 171 11.71 -0.93 25.17
N PRO A 172 10.95 -1.73 24.36
CA PRO A 172 10.30 -1.24 23.13
C PRO A 172 9.35 -0.07 23.38
N GLN A 173 8.82 0.08 24.60
CA GLN A 173 7.92 1.17 25.00
C GLN A 173 8.57 2.59 24.98
N THR A 174 9.80 2.73 24.52
CA THR A 174 10.51 4.02 24.42
C THR A 174 10.94 4.39 23.00
N LEU A 175 10.62 3.57 22.00
CA LEU A 175 10.99 3.82 20.62
C LEU A 175 9.79 4.36 19.84
N SER A 176 9.92 5.61 19.41
CA SER A 176 8.88 6.27 18.61
C SER A 176 8.84 5.77 17.18
N PHE A 177 7.63 5.70 16.61
CA PHE A 177 7.38 5.22 15.26
C PHE A 177 6.51 6.23 14.50
N LEU A 178 6.86 6.50 13.24
CA LEU A 178 6.10 7.36 12.34
C LEU A 178 5.84 6.66 11.01
N ASP A 179 4.58 6.61 10.61
CA ASP A 179 4.06 6.02 9.37
C ASP A 179 3.70 7.12 8.38
N MET A 180 4.47 7.24 7.30
CA MET A 180 4.27 8.26 6.26
C MET A 180 3.53 7.67 5.07
N GLY A 181 2.33 8.21 4.77
CA GLY A 181 1.39 7.60 3.83
C GLY A 181 0.78 6.36 4.46
N CYS A 182 0.07 6.54 5.59
CA CYS A 182 -0.35 5.42 6.44
C CYS A 182 -1.43 4.52 5.82
N GLY A 183 -2.19 5.02 4.83
CA GLY A 183 -3.24 4.25 4.16
C GLY A 183 -4.23 3.62 5.14
N SER A 184 -4.30 2.30 5.17
CA SER A 184 -5.14 1.54 6.11
C SER A 184 -4.65 1.59 7.58
N GLY A 185 -3.44 2.12 7.84
CA GLY A 185 -2.81 2.16 9.16
C GLY A 185 -2.16 0.85 9.60
N ILE A 186 -2.10 -0.17 8.75
CA ILE A 186 -1.62 -1.51 9.13
C ILE A 186 -0.19 -1.51 9.69
N LEU A 187 0.72 -0.66 9.15
CA LEU A 187 2.12 -0.60 9.57
C LEU A 187 2.24 0.02 10.95
N SER A 188 1.55 1.12 11.20
CA SER A 188 1.48 1.77 12.51
C SER A 188 0.76 0.91 13.55
N ILE A 189 -0.31 0.19 13.18
CA ILE A 189 -1.00 -0.76 14.05
C ILE A 189 -0.06 -1.91 14.44
N ALA A 190 0.68 -2.47 13.47
CA ALA A 190 1.67 -3.50 13.74
C ALA A 190 2.77 -3.00 14.69
N ALA A 191 3.29 -1.79 14.46
CA ALA A 191 4.29 -1.18 15.32
C ALA A 191 3.77 -1.00 16.75
N ALA A 192 2.55 -0.48 16.94
CA ALA A 192 1.93 -0.31 18.25
C ALA A 192 1.74 -1.66 18.97
N LYS A 193 1.25 -2.69 18.29
CA LYS A 193 1.10 -4.04 18.85
C LYS A 193 2.44 -4.71 19.18
N LEU A 194 3.50 -4.35 18.49
CA LEU A 194 4.86 -4.83 18.75
C LEU A 194 5.59 -4.03 19.84
N GLY A 195 4.93 -2.99 20.41
CA GLY A 195 5.39 -2.25 21.57
C GLY A 195 6.13 -0.95 21.28
N PHE A 196 6.12 -0.44 20.03
CA PHE A 196 6.58 0.91 19.75
C PHE A 196 5.68 1.95 20.42
N PHE A 197 6.26 3.02 20.96
CA PHE A 197 5.53 4.12 21.57
C PHE A 197 6.40 5.38 21.69
N PRO A 198 5.88 6.56 21.38
CA PRO A 198 4.59 6.83 20.73
C PRO A 198 4.58 6.36 19.27
N VAL A 199 3.40 6.08 18.75
CA VAL A 199 3.17 5.75 17.34
C VAL A 199 2.29 6.82 16.73
N ALA A 200 2.70 7.33 15.58
CA ALA A 200 1.97 8.31 14.82
C ALA A 200 1.96 7.93 13.32
N GLY A 201 1.01 8.49 12.57
CA GLY A 201 0.95 8.32 11.13
C GLY A 201 0.21 9.47 10.46
N PHE A 202 0.47 9.66 9.18
CA PHE A 202 -0.26 10.63 8.39
C PHE A 202 -0.49 10.17 6.97
N ASP A 203 -1.52 10.72 6.35
CA ASP A 203 -1.81 10.55 4.93
C ASP A 203 -2.31 11.86 4.34
N ILE A 204 -2.21 12.00 3.02
CA ILE A 204 -2.78 13.13 2.27
C ILE A 204 -4.28 12.93 2.03
N ASP A 205 -4.78 11.71 2.15
CA ASP A 205 -6.16 11.35 1.93
C ASP A 205 -6.91 11.24 3.27
N GLU A 206 -7.97 12.02 3.41
CA GLU A 206 -8.83 12.02 4.59
C GLU A 206 -9.52 10.66 4.79
N ASP A 207 -9.89 9.97 3.71
CA ASP A 207 -10.51 8.65 3.78
C ASP A 207 -9.51 7.62 4.30
N ALA A 208 -8.23 7.71 3.92
CA ALA A 208 -7.16 6.88 4.46
C ALA A 208 -6.94 7.15 5.95
N VAL A 209 -6.93 8.42 6.38
CA VAL A 209 -6.80 8.79 7.80
C VAL A 209 -7.98 8.28 8.62
N ASN A 210 -9.20 8.34 8.09
CA ASN A 210 -10.38 7.82 8.76
C ASN A 210 -10.34 6.29 8.86
N ALA A 211 -10.00 5.61 7.76
CA ALA A 211 -9.83 4.16 7.74
C ALA A 211 -8.75 3.70 8.74
N SER A 212 -7.61 4.39 8.82
CA SER A 212 -6.55 4.05 9.76
C SER A 212 -6.97 4.22 11.23
N ARG A 213 -7.79 5.23 11.55
CA ARG A 213 -8.38 5.42 12.90
C ARG A 213 -9.34 4.29 13.26
N GLU A 214 -10.23 3.92 12.33
CA GLU A 214 -11.17 2.81 12.52
C GLU A 214 -10.44 1.49 12.73
N ASN A 215 -9.43 1.20 11.89
CA ASN A 215 -8.61 0.00 12.01
C ASN A 215 -7.81 -0.03 13.33
N ALA A 216 -7.26 1.10 13.78
CA ALA A 216 -6.57 1.17 15.07
C ALA A 216 -7.53 0.88 16.24
N ALA A 217 -8.74 1.45 16.21
CA ALA A 217 -9.77 1.16 17.21
C ALA A 217 -10.16 -0.33 17.20
N LEU A 218 -10.37 -0.92 16.03
CA LEU A 218 -10.65 -2.35 15.86
C LEU A 218 -9.56 -3.24 16.45
N ASN A 219 -8.31 -2.81 16.35
CA ASN A 219 -7.14 -3.51 16.87
C ASN A 219 -6.81 -3.19 18.33
N GLY A 220 -7.55 -2.28 18.98
CA GLY A 220 -7.34 -1.89 20.37
C GLY A 220 -6.03 -1.16 20.63
N VAL A 221 -5.51 -0.42 19.65
CA VAL A 221 -4.27 0.35 19.77
C VAL A 221 -4.53 1.85 19.63
N SER A 222 -3.65 2.66 20.23
CA SER A 222 -3.68 4.12 20.12
C SER A 222 -2.56 4.59 19.20
N VAL A 223 -2.94 5.28 18.12
CA VAL A 223 -2.03 5.88 17.14
C VAL A 223 -2.52 7.30 16.85
N ASP A 224 -1.60 8.27 16.78
CA ASP A 224 -1.92 9.66 16.43
C ASP A 224 -1.93 9.82 14.90
N TYR A 225 -3.11 9.71 14.29
CA TYR A 225 -3.28 9.88 12.85
C TYR A 225 -3.72 11.29 12.49
N ARG A 226 -3.06 11.90 11.50
CA ARG A 226 -3.38 13.25 11.02
C ARG A 226 -3.41 13.33 9.50
N LEU A 227 -4.26 14.21 9.00
CA LEU A 227 -4.23 14.63 7.61
C LEU A 227 -3.03 15.58 7.43
N PHE A 228 -2.06 15.19 6.61
CA PHE A 228 -0.85 15.99 6.40
C PHE A 228 -0.16 15.57 5.09
N ALA A 229 0.45 16.55 4.39
CA ALA A 229 1.26 16.34 3.21
C ALA A 229 2.72 16.71 3.44
N LEU A 230 3.64 15.96 2.85
CA LEU A 230 5.01 16.37 2.65
C LEU A 230 5.06 17.50 1.60
N GLY A 231 6.11 18.34 1.60
CA GLY A 231 6.30 19.35 0.55
C GLY A 231 6.46 20.77 1.05
N LYS A 232 7.03 20.97 2.24
CA LYS A 232 7.42 22.32 2.74
C LYS A 232 8.71 22.88 2.10
N GLY A 233 9.33 22.11 1.19
CA GLY A 233 10.59 22.47 0.54
C GLY A 233 10.42 23.17 -0.81
N ALA A 234 11.48 23.13 -1.63
CA ALA A 234 11.50 23.70 -2.97
C ALA A 234 10.64 22.95 -4.00
N VAL A 235 10.13 21.76 -3.64
CA VAL A 235 9.30 20.93 -4.52
C VAL A 235 7.90 20.86 -3.93
N THR A 236 6.89 21.21 -4.74
CA THR A 236 5.48 21.10 -4.34
C THR A 236 4.99 19.68 -4.52
N LEU A 237 3.91 19.33 -3.78
CA LEU A 237 3.26 18.02 -3.92
C LEU A 237 2.78 17.80 -5.38
N ASP A 238 2.23 18.83 -6.03
CA ASP A 238 1.74 18.73 -7.41
C ASP A 238 2.86 18.42 -8.41
N GLU A 239 4.01 19.08 -8.30
CA GLU A 239 5.19 18.78 -9.13
C GLU A 239 5.71 17.36 -8.90
N SER A 240 5.66 16.89 -7.66
CA SER A 240 6.06 15.53 -7.30
C SER A 240 5.09 14.47 -7.83
N ILE A 241 3.79 14.76 -7.82
CA ILE A 241 2.75 13.90 -8.40
C ILE A 241 2.93 13.82 -9.92
N GLU A 242 3.19 14.94 -10.60
CA GLU A 242 3.46 14.93 -12.05
C GLU A 242 4.73 14.14 -12.40
N ALA A 243 5.78 14.24 -11.60
CA ALA A 243 6.97 13.41 -11.77
C ALA A 243 6.65 11.91 -11.52
N ALA A 244 5.80 11.59 -10.54
CA ALA A 244 5.36 10.22 -10.28
C ALA A 244 4.51 9.66 -11.41
N LYS A 245 3.64 10.44 -12.05
CA LYS A 245 2.85 10.03 -13.23
C LYS A 245 3.72 9.67 -14.43
N GLY A 246 4.91 10.28 -14.57
CA GLY A 246 5.90 9.90 -15.59
C GLY A 246 6.41 8.47 -15.43
N VAL A 247 6.44 7.93 -14.20
CA VAL A 247 6.84 6.55 -13.87
C VAL A 247 5.63 5.63 -13.73
N TYR A 248 4.51 6.16 -13.25
CA TYR A 248 3.26 5.44 -13.00
C TYR A 248 2.10 6.15 -13.73
N PRO A 249 1.90 5.91 -15.04
CA PRO A 249 0.94 6.68 -15.86
C PRO A 249 -0.51 6.56 -15.40
N ASP A 250 -0.88 5.45 -14.76
CA ASP A 250 -2.25 5.20 -14.27
C ASP A 250 -2.50 5.76 -12.85
N LEU A 251 -1.59 6.59 -12.33
CA LEU A 251 -1.67 7.10 -10.98
C LEU A 251 -2.80 8.12 -10.81
N ALA A 252 -3.86 7.74 -10.11
CA ALA A 252 -5.02 8.59 -9.80
C ALA A 252 -4.80 9.43 -8.51
N LEU A 253 -3.65 10.10 -8.38
CA LEU A 253 -3.44 11.05 -7.30
C LEU A 253 -3.97 12.43 -7.69
N GLN A 254 -4.88 12.97 -6.88
CA GLN A 254 -5.34 14.36 -6.97
C GLN A 254 -4.65 15.15 -5.85
N GLY A 255 -3.87 16.18 -6.23
CA GLY A 255 -3.35 17.14 -5.28
C GLY A 255 -4.51 17.87 -4.59
N ARG A 256 -4.61 17.75 -3.28
CA ARG A 256 -5.49 18.58 -2.45
C ARG A 256 -4.61 19.61 -1.75
N ASP A 257 -5.03 20.86 -1.73
CA ASP A 257 -4.41 21.89 -0.88
C ASP A 257 -4.76 21.59 0.59
N ILE A 258 -3.88 20.84 1.26
CA ILE A 258 -4.03 20.46 2.67
C ILE A 258 -3.34 21.48 3.58
N GLY A 259 -3.31 22.74 3.22
CA GLY A 259 -2.79 23.83 4.04
C GLY A 259 -1.41 23.56 4.67
N SER A 260 -0.45 24.41 4.42
CA SER A 260 0.93 24.34 4.96
C SER A 260 0.98 24.68 6.45
N GLY A 261 0.49 23.79 7.31
CA GLY A 261 0.70 23.89 8.76
C GLY A 261 2.16 23.56 9.14
N ASP A 262 2.62 23.95 10.34
CA ASP A 262 3.91 23.48 10.86
C ASP A 262 3.96 21.96 10.97
N ALA A 263 5.16 21.36 10.81
CA ALA A 263 5.35 19.93 10.88
C ALA A 263 4.65 19.35 12.14
N PRO A 264 3.57 18.55 12.00
CA PRO A 264 2.73 18.19 13.13
C PRO A 264 3.38 17.14 14.02
N PHE A 265 4.51 16.57 13.58
CA PHE A 265 5.18 15.46 14.24
C PHE A 265 6.62 15.79 14.60
N SER A 266 7.06 15.29 15.75
CA SER A 266 8.47 15.26 16.11
C SER A 266 9.18 14.12 15.37
N PRO A 267 10.49 14.26 15.05
CA PRO A 267 11.24 13.16 14.49
C PRO A 267 11.15 11.88 15.34
N ALA A 268 11.02 10.73 14.69
CA ALA A 268 10.83 9.43 15.32
C ALA A 268 12.11 8.58 15.25
N ASP A 269 12.25 7.61 16.17
CA ASP A 269 13.33 6.65 16.13
C ASP A 269 13.25 5.75 14.90
N PHE A 270 12.03 5.37 14.54
CA PHE A 270 11.70 4.56 13.36
C PHE A 270 10.69 5.28 12.48
N VAL A 271 11.00 5.35 11.21
CA VAL A 271 10.12 5.89 10.19
C VAL A 271 9.89 4.83 9.13
N VAL A 272 8.67 4.68 8.69
CA VAL A 272 8.33 3.94 7.48
C VAL A 272 7.67 4.87 6.48
N ALA A 273 8.08 4.78 5.22
CA ALA A 273 7.48 5.46 4.09
C ALA A 273 7.23 4.44 2.98
N ASN A 274 6.00 3.92 2.92
CA ASN A 274 5.55 3.00 1.87
C ASN A 274 4.75 3.80 0.83
N ILE A 275 5.45 4.65 0.12
CA ILE A 275 4.92 5.55 -0.91
C ILE A 275 5.71 5.40 -2.20
N LEU A 276 5.24 5.99 -3.29
CA LEU A 276 5.86 5.84 -4.61
C LEU A 276 7.30 6.34 -4.63
N GLY A 277 8.18 5.62 -5.33
CA GLY A 277 9.60 5.91 -5.43
C GLY A 277 9.95 7.36 -5.83
N PRO A 278 9.31 7.97 -6.84
CA PRO A 278 9.53 9.38 -7.19
C PRO A 278 9.22 10.34 -6.03
N LEU A 279 8.19 10.08 -5.23
CA LEU A 279 7.87 10.89 -4.06
C LEU A 279 8.93 10.74 -2.95
N LEU A 280 9.48 9.53 -2.77
CA LEU A 280 10.59 9.28 -1.85
C LEU A 280 11.83 10.11 -2.22
N ILE A 281 12.12 10.25 -3.51
CA ILE A 281 13.25 11.06 -4.01
C ILE A 281 12.96 12.55 -3.80
N ALA A 282 11.78 13.01 -4.23
CA ALA A 282 11.38 14.41 -4.15
C ALA A 282 11.38 14.95 -2.72
N PHE A 283 10.89 14.15 -1.77
CA PHE A 283 10.79 14.54 -0.35
C PHE A 283 11.89 13.96 0.54
N ALA A 284 12.99 13.49 -0.05
CA ALA A 284 14.06 12.82 0.70
C ALA A 284 14.65 13.65 1.84
N ASP A 285 14.76 14.99 1.70
CA ASP A 285 15.25 15.86 2.77
C ASP A 285 14.28 15.89 3.95
N GLU A 286 13.00 16.04 3.68
CA GLU A 286 11.96 16.10 4.70
C GLU A 286 11.81 14.73 5.41
N ILE A 287 11.73 13.65 4.66
CA ILE A 287 11.65 12.28 5.20
C ILE A 287 12.89 11.98 6.06
N ALA A 288 14.08 12.31 5.56
CA ALA A 288 15.32 12.15 6.32
C ALA A 288 15.29 12.94 7.62
N GLY A 289 14.75 14.17 7.63
CA GLY A 289 14.61 15.00 8.82
C GLY A 289 13.78 14.36 9.92
N TYR A 290 12.77 13.57 9.57
CA TYR A 290 11.93 12.85 10.54
C TYR A 290 12.58 11.58 11.11
N ALA A 291 13.50 10.93 10.41
CA ALA A 291 14.08 9.65 10.84
C ALA A 291 15.34 9.83 11.68
N LYS A 292 15.27 9.60 12.99
CA LYS A 292 16.41 9.70 13.91
C LYS A 292 17.40 8.56 13.75
N LYS A 293 16.92 7.33 13.57
CA LYS A 293 17.75 6.11 13.58
C LYS A 293 17.53 5.22 12.37
N THR A 294 16.28 4.83 12.14
CA THR A 294 15.92 3.82 11.16
C THR A 294 14.85 4.36 10.21
N LEU A 295 15.02 4.07 8.94
CA LEU A 295 14.07 4.39 7.88
C LEU A 295 13.81 3.15 7.03
N ILE A 296 12.55 2.79 6.88
CA ILE A 296 12.09 1.79 5.90
C ILE A 296 11.48 2.57 4.74
N VAL A 297 11.99 2.35 3.53
CA VAL A 297 11.48 2.91 2.28
C VAL A 297 10.91 1.80 1.41
N SER A 298 9.70 1.97 0.92
CA SER A 298 8.97 0.95 0.16
C SER A 298 8.01 1.60 -0.86
N GLY A 299 7.33 0.79 -1.68
CA GLY A 299 6.55 1.31 -2.81
C GLY A 299 7.43 1.68 -4.00
N ILE A 300 8.56 0.99 -4.16
CA ILE A 300 9.62 1.33 -5.11
C ILE A 300 9.72 0.20 -6.15
N LEU A 301 9.53 0.52 -7.42
CA LEU A 301 9.90 -0.40 -8.50
C LEU A 301 11.40 -0.70 -8.42
N THR A 302 11.76 -1.96 -8.60
CA THR A 302 13.15 -2.43 -8.43
C THR A 302 14.15 -1.64 -9.26
N GLU A 303 13.76 -1.21 -10.46
CA GLU A 303 14.60 -0.41 -11.36
C GLU A 303 14.91 0.99 -10.77
N LEU A 304 13.97 1.59 -10.03
CA LEU A 304 14.11 2.92 -9.41
C LEU A 304 14.83 2.87 -8.05
N TYR A 305 14.95 1.69 -7.46
CA TYR A 305 15.53 1.53 -6.12
C TYR A 305 16.94 2.12 -5.97
N PRO A 306 17.88 1.99 -6.93
CA PRO A 306 19.20 2.59 -6.82
C PRO A 306 19.17 4.12 -6.65
N GLU A 307 18.25 4.82 -7.33
CA GLU A 307 18.12 6.27 -7.24
C GLU A 307 17.56 6.69 -5.87
N VAL A 308 16.52 5.98 -5.39
CA VAL A 308 15.97 6.20 -4.05
C VAL A 308 17.06 5.98 -2.98
N LEU A 309 17.81 4.89 -3.09
CA LEU A 309 18.91 4.59 -2.16
C LEU A 309 19.97 5.70 -2.16
N ALA A 310 20.40 6.16 -3.33
CA ALA A 310 21.37 7.25 -3.47
C ALA A 310 20.89 8.55 -2.83
N ALA A 311 19.58 8.87 -2.99
CA ALA A 311 18.97 10.04 -2.38
C ALA A 311 19.07 10.02 -0.85
N PHE A 312 18.87 8.88 -0.20
CA PHE A 312 19.01 8.77 1.26
C PHE A 312 20.46 8.59 1.72
N GLN A 313 21.33 7.97 0.92
CA GLN A 313 22.77 7.89 1.23
C GLN A 313 23.41 9.26 1.29
N SER A 314 23.06 10.17 0.38
CA SER A 314 23.57 11.56 0.41
C SER A 314 23.09 12.34 1.65
N ARG A 315 22.10 11.83 2.38
CA ARG A 315 21.52 12.40 3.61
C ARG A 315 21.95 11.65 4.89
N GLY A 316 23.03 10.88 4.81
CA GLY A 316 23.63 10.20 5.97
C GLY A 316 22.91 8.91 6.38
N PHE A 317 22.28 8.21 5.43
CA PHE A 317 21.74 6.88 5.66
C PHE A 317 22.59 5.82 4.97
N ARG A 318 22.61 4.64 5.55
CA ARG A 318 23.25 3.45 4.99
C ARG A 318 22.24 2.33 4.91
N GLU A 319 22.24 1.60 3.80
CA GLU A 319 21.44 0.39 3.66
C GLU A 319 21.93 -0.72 4.61
N ILE A 320 20.99 -1.30 5.32
CA ILE A 320 21.20 -2.47 6.18
C ILE A 320 20.76 -3.75 5.45
N SER A 321 19.60 -3.68 4.81
CA SER A 321 19.02 -4.81 4.08
C SER A 321 18.04 -4.30 3.04
N ARG A 322 17.79 -5.12 2.01
CA ARG A 322 16.68 -4.94 1.07
C ARG A 322 15.94 -6.25 0.87
N LYS A 323 14.65 -6.16 0.55
CA LYS A 323 13.81 -7.25 0.11
C LYS A 323 13.20 -6.90 -1.21
N THR A 324 13.31 -7.80 -2.19
CA THR A 324 12.64 -7.67 -3.49
C THR A 324 11.61 -8.78 -3.61
N ILE A 325 10.36 -8.41 -3.84
CA ILE A 325 9.23 -9.32 -4.03
C ILE A 325 8.53 -8.88 -5.31
N GLY A 326 8.47 -9.76 -6.32
CA GLY A 326 7.99 -9.38 -7.65
C GLY A 326 8.83 -8.24 -8.24
N GLU A 327 8.16 -7.19 -8.67
CA GLU A 327 8.78 -5.97 -9.23
C GLU A 327 9.12 -4.90 -8.18
N TRP A 328 8.81 -5.16 -6.89
CA TRP A 328 8.92 -4.18 -5.82
C TRP A 328 10.11 -4.43 -4.92
N THR A 329 10.82 -3.37 -4.56
CA THR A 329 11.93 -3.41 -3.60
C THR A 329 11.64 -2.51 -2.40
N THR A 330 11.86 -3.07 -1.22
CA THR A 330 11.78 -2.38 0.08
C THR A 330 13.16 -2.34 0.70
N GLY A 331 13.62 -1.16 1.11
CA GLY A 331 14.91 -0.95 1.75
C GLY A 331 14.77 -0.65 3.24
N TRP A 332 15.64 -1.24 4.04
CA TRP A 332 15.86 -0.87 5.41
C TRP A 332 17.16 -0.13 5.54
N LEU A 333 17.09 1.14 5.97
CA LEU A 333 18.19 2.06 6.08
C LEU A 333 18.41 2.47 7.56
N CYS A 334 19.66 2.72 7.95
CA CYS A 334 19.98 3.31 9.24
C CYS A 334 20.80 4.60 9.06
N ARG A 335 20.55 5.57 9.92
CA ARG A 335 21.34 6.79 9.99
C ARG A 335 22.77 6.45 10.47
N ILE A 336 23.78 7.04 9.81
CA ILE A 336 25.20 6.87 10.13
C ILE A 336 25.58 7.85 11.23
#